data_9640ab357872a05691e2218a4d1173c2
#
_entry.id   9640ab357872a05691e2218a4d1173c2
#
_cell.length_a   1.000
_cell.length_b   1.000
_cell.length_c   1.000
_cell.angle_alpha   90.00
_cell.angle_beta   90.00
_cell.angle_gamma   90.00
#
_symmetry.space_group_name_H-M   'P 1'
#
loop_
_entity.id
_entity.type
_entity.pdbx_description
1 polymer ?
#
loop_
_entity_poly.entity_id
_entity_poly.type
_entity_poly.pdbx_seq_one_letter_code
_entity_poly.pdbx_strand_id
1 'polypeptide(L)'
;MTRGVTPPKEQAMTDEHTDIDPLVAIIRSEMDQLKQLSETAKDSRAPVTLDQQSVGRLSRMDAMQQQSIELATEKRRQHRLAALDAALRRVKSGDYGYCLKCDDKIAAGRLAVDPAITLCIDCA
;
A
#
# COMPACT_ATOMS: atom_id res chain seq x y z
N MET A 1 39.35 -5.39 -6.70
CA MET A 1 38.91 -5.76 -6.84
C MET A 1 38.56 -5.75 -6.81
N THR A 2 38.28 -5.66 -6.81
CA THR A 2 37.65 -5.93 -6.95
C THR A 2 37.17 -5.83 -6.70
N ARG A 3 36.96 -5.84 -6.55
CA ARG A 3 36.34 -6.09 -6.45
C ARG A 3 35.79 -6.38 -6.42
N GLY A 4 35.85 -6.09 -6.36
CA GLY A 4 35.08 -6.67 -6.41
C GLY A 4 34.63 -6.64 -6.33
N VAL A 5 34.62 -6.75 -6.27
CA VAL A 5 33.97 -7.05 -6.35
C VAL A 5 33.38 -6.88 -6.09
N THR A 6 33.16 -6.75 -5.90
CA THR A 6 32.44 -6.89 -5.89
C THR A 6 31.93 -6.61 -5.69
N PRO A 7 31.93 -6.33 -5.64
CA PRO A 7 31.37 -6.36 -5.53
C PRO A 7 30.94 -6.14 -5.44
N PRO A 8 30.75 -6.02 -5.28
CA PRO A 8 30.18 -6.07 -5.27
C PRO A 8 29.71 -5.87 -5.08
N LYS A 9 29.41 -5.88 -4.87
CA LYS A 9 28.85 -5.84 -4.77
C LYS A 9 28.61 -5.36 -4.42
N GLU A 10 28.67 -5.36 -4.23
CA GLU A 10 28.40 -5.12 -3.97
C GLU A 10 28.30 -4.30 -3.95
N GLN A 11 28.64 -4.09 -4.10
CA GLN A 11 28.51 -3.49 -4.14
C GLN A 11 28.11 -2.81 -4.55
N ALA A 12 28.14 -2.78 -4.60
CA ALA A 12 27.53 -2.35 -4.92
C ALA A 12 27.19 -1.85 -5.07
N MET A 13 26.88 -1.92 -5.08
CA MET A 13 26.24 -1.63 -5.02
C MET A 13 25.83 -0.95 -4.86
N THR A 14 25.63 -0.68 -4.77
CA THR A 14 25.07 -0.04 -4.50
C THR A 14 24.53 0.80 -4.91
N ASP A 15 24.88 1.51 -5.42
CA ASP A 15 24.21 2.53 -5.62
C ASP A 15 23.15 2.44 -6.57
N GLU A 16 23.23 1.88 -7.52
CA GLU A 16 22.17 1.55 -8.40
C GLU A 16 21.33 0.45 -7.90
N HIS A 17 21.81 -0.20 -6.90
CA HIS A 17 21.11 -1.29 -6.25
C HIS A 17 20.20 -0.73 -5.18
N THR A 18 18.91 -0.86 -5.38
CA THR A 18 17.93 -0.44 -4.38
C THR A 18 17.92 -1.47 -3.26
N ASP A 19 18.10 -0.98 -2.04
CA ASP A 19 17.99 -1.85 -0.88
C ASP A 19 16.52 -2.13 -0.62
N ILE A 20 16.11 -3.37 -0.84
CA ILE A 20 14.71 -3.78 -0.76
C ILE A 20 14.29 -4.02 0.69
N ASP A 21 15.22 -4.41 1.56
CA ASP A 21 14.87 -4.79 2.93
C ASP A 21 14.14 -3.70 3.70
N PRO A 22 14.61 -2.43 3.71
CA PRO A 22 13.85 -1.38 4.38
C PRO A 22 12.47 -1.17 3.75
N LEU A 23 12.36 -1.32 2.43
CA LEU A 23 11.08 -1.17 1.75
C LEU A 23 10.12 -2.28 2.14
N VAL A 24 10.60 -3.51 2.25
CA VAL A 24 9.77 -4.62 2.71
C VAL A 24 9.24 -4.36 4.10
N ALA A 25 10.11 -3.84 5.00
CA ALA A 25 9.68 -3.52 6.36
C ALA A 25 8.59 -2.45 6.36
N ILE A 26 8.72 -1.42 5.51
CA ILE A 26 7.73 -0.37 5.38
C ILE A 26 6.41 -0.94 4.85
N ILE A 27 6.47 -1.81 3.84
CA ILE A 27 5.28 -2.44 3.28
C ILE A 27 4.55 -3.24 4.35
N ARG A 28 5.27 -4.07 5.10
CA ARG A 28 4.64 -4.89 6.13
C ARG A 28 4.04 -4.05 7.23
N SER A 29 4.73 -2.98 7.64
CA SER A 29 4.23 -2.06 8.65
C SER A 29 2.94 -1.39 8.20
N GLU A 30 2.91 -0.91 6.96
CA GLU A 30 1.70 -0.27 6.43
C GLU A 30 0.55 -1.26 6.34
N MET A 31 0.81 -2.49 5.92
CA MET A 31 -0.22 -3.53 5.86
C MET A 31 -0.81 -3.79 7.24
N ASP A 32 0.04 -3.91 8.25
CA ASP A 32 -0.44 -4.13 9.61
C ASP A 32 -1.31 -2.98 10.10
N GLN A 33 -0.88 -1.75 9.83
CA GLN A 33 -1.65 -0.57 10.22
C GLN A 33 -3.01 -0.54 9.54
N LEU A 34 -3.05 -0.85 8.24
CA LEU A 34 -4.30 -0.85 7.50
C LEU A 34 -5.24 -1.95 7.99
N LYS A 35 -4.69 -3.12 8.31
CA LYS A 35 -5.50 -4.21 8.85
C LYS A 35 -6.09 -3.83 10.20
N GLN A 36 -5.30 -3.17 11.06
CA GLN A 36 -5.79 -2.71 12.36
C GLN A 36 -6.87 -1.67 12.21
N LEU A 37 -6.68 -0.71 11.30
CA LEU A 37 -7.69 0.31 11.03
C LEU A 37 -8.98 -0.31 10.51
N SER A 38 -8.86 -1.30 9.62
CA SER A 38 -10.02 -2.00 9.09
C SER A 38 -10.79 -2.71 10.20
N GLU A 39 -10.08 -3.38 11.09
CA GLU A 39 -10.71 -4.11 12.19
C GLU A 39 -11.35 -3.13 13.19
N THR A 40 -10.64 -2.06 13.52
CA THR A 40 -11.14 -1.06 14.47
C THR A 40 -12.39 -0.37 13.94
N ALA A 41 -12.45 -0.11 12.64
CA ALA A 41 -13.59 0.59 12.04
C ALA A 41 -14.72 -0.34 11.61
N LYS A 42 -14.62 -1.61 11.97
CA LYS A 42 -15.57 -2.63 11.53
C LYS A 42 -17.02 -2.28 11.87
N ASP A 43 -17.24 -1.78 13.07
CA ASP A 43 -18.60 -1.44 13.52
C ASP A 43 -19.17 -0.28 12.73
N SER A 44 -18.31 0.64 12.29
CA SER A 44 -18.76 1.79 11.49
C SER A 44 -19.23 1.37 10.09
N ARG A 45 -18.85 0.21 9.63
CA ARG A 45 -19.28 -0.32 8.34
C ARG A 45 -20.48 -1.23 8.42
N ALA A 46 -20.89 -1.57 9.63
CA ALA A 46 -22.05 -2.44 9.83
C ALA A 46 -23.30 -1.77 9.28
N PRO A 47 -24.28 -2.54 8.85
CA PRO A 47 -25.53 -1.94 8.37
C PRO A 47 -26.12 -0.97 9.38
N VAL A 48 -26.63 0.14 8.88
CA VAL A 48 -27.23 1.15 9.74
C VAL A 48 -28.49 0.58 10.40
N THR A 49 -28.49 0.54 11.71
CA THR A 49 -29.65 0.14 12.51
C THR A 49 -30.08 1.36 13.30
N LEU A 50 -31.21 1.91 12.97
CA LEU A 50 -31.68 3.14 13.59
C LEU A 50 -32.89 2.86 14.47
N ASP A 51 -32.86 3.46 15.64
CA ASP A 51 -34.03 3.46 16.54
C ASP A 51 -35.00 4.53 16.03
N GLN A 52 -36.07 4.09 15.42
CA GLN A 52 -37.00 5.01 14.78
C GLN A 52 -37.71 5.92 15.73
N GLN A 53 -37.73 5.57 17.01
CA GLN A 53 -38.39 6.41 17.99
C GLN A 53 -37.54 7.56 18.48
N SER A 54 -36.23 7.42 18.40
CA SER A 54 -35.31 8.42 18.93
C SER A 54 -34.50 9.15 17.85
N VAL A 55 -34.60 8.75 16.58
CA VAL A 55 -33.80 9.31 15.52
C VAL A 55 -34.69 10.01 14.51
N GLY A 56 -34.47 11.32 14.32
CA GLY A 56 -35.19 12.08 13.33
C GLY A 56 -34.66 11.78 11.91
N ARG A 57 -35.41 12.28 10.92
CA ARG A 57 -35.11 12.02 9.53
C ARG A 57 -33.72 12.49 9.14
N LEU A 58 -33.33 13.72 9.57
CA LEU A 58 -32.01 14.26 9.26
C LEU A 58 -30.90 13.43 9.87
N SER A 59 -31.11 13.00 11.14
CA SER A 59 -30.11 12.15 11.80
C SER A 59 -29.94 10.81 11.09
N ARG A 60 -31.04 10.29 10.57
CA ARG A 60 -30.99 9.03 9.80
C ARG A 60 -30.18 9.20 8.54
N MET A 61 -30.42 10.31 7.82
CA MET A 61 -29.67 10.59 6.60
C MET A 61 -28.19 10.80 6.90
N ASP A 62 -27.88 11.48 7.99
CA ASP A 62 -26.49 11.69 8.40
C ASP A 62 -25.80 10.38 8.71
N ALA A 63 -26.49 9.48 9.43
CA ALA A 63 -25.94 8.18 9.76
C ALA A 63 -25.66 7.36 8.49
N MET A 64 -26.56 7.41 7.53
CA MET A 64 -26.38 6.69 6.28
C MET A 64 -25.24 7.28 5.45
N GLN A 65 -25.10 8.62 5.44
CA GLN A 65 -23.97 9.27 4.78
C GLN A 65 -22.66 8.87 5.42
N GLN A 66 -22.60 8.85 6.75
CA GLN A 66 -21.41 8.47 7.46
C GLN A 66 -21.03 7.02 7.14
N GLN A 67 -22.01 6.14 7.10
CA GLN A 67 -21.75 4.75 6.72
C GLN A 67 -21.20 4.67 5.30
N SER A 68 -21.74 5.44 4.36
CA SER A 68 -21.22 5.45 2.99
C SER A 68 -19.77 5.88 2.93
N ILE A 69 -19.40 6.89 3.72
CA ILE A 69 -18.02 7.36 3.81
C ILE A 69 -17.12 6.25 4.35
N GLU A 70 -17.57 5.57 5.40
CA GLU A 70 -16.78 4.50 6.00
C GLU A 70 -16.60 3.33 5.05
N LEU A 71 -17.63 2.98 4.28
CA LEU A 71 -17.53 1.92 3.29
C LEU A 71 -16.56 2.29 2.18
N ALA A 72 -16.60 3.54 1.72
CA ALA A 72 -15.66 4.01 0.69
C ALA A 72 -14.23 4.02 1.21
N THR A 73 -14.03 4.42 2.46
CA THR A 73 -12.71 4.42 3.10
C THR A 73 -12.18 2.99 3.20
N GLU A 74 -13.05 2.06 3.59
CA GLU A 74 -12.64 0.65 3.69
C GLU A 74 -12.26 0.10 2.31
N LYS A 75 -13.00 0.46 1.28
CA LYS A 75 -12.67 0.03 -0.06
C LYS A 75 -11.27 0.49 -0.48
N ARG A 76 -10.92 1.74 -0.13
CA ARG A 76 -9.59 2.25 -0.41
C ARG A 76 -8.52 1.49 0.38
N ARG A 77 -8.81 1.14 1.65
CA ARG A 77 -7.88 0.34 2.45
C ARG A 77 -7.62 -1.01 1.79
N GLN A 78 -8.69 -1.66 1.32
CA GLN A 78 -8.56 -2.97 0.69
C GLN A 78 -7.77 -2.89 -0.62
N HIS A 79 -7.99 -1.84 -1.40
CA HIS A 79 -7.20 -1.62 -2.62
C HIS A 79 -5.73 -1.42 -2.28
N ARG A 80 -5.43 -0.65 -1.25
CA ARG A 80 -4.05 -0.41 -0.84
C ARG A 80 -3.41 -1.70 -0.32
N LEU A 81 -4.14 -2.47 0.47
CA LEU A 81 -3.64 -3.76 0.96
C LEU A 81 -3.31 -4.69 -0.20
N ALA A 82 -4.17 -4.74 -1.21
CA ALA A 82 -3.91 -5.57 -2.39
C ALA A 82 -2.66 -5.12 -3.14
N ALA A 83 -2.46 -3.81 -3.26
CA ALA A 83 -1.27 -3.27 -3.92
C ALA A 83 0.00 -3.61 -3.15
N LEU A 84 -0.05 -3.49 -1.82
CA LEU A 84 1.10 -3.81 -0.97
C LEU A 84 1.40 -5.31 -1.01
N ASP A 85 0.37 -6.13 -0.98
CA ASP A 85 0.54 -7.58 -1.09
C ASP A 85 1.16 -7.97 -2.43
N ALA A 86 0.70 -7.34 -3.52
CA ALA A 86 1.28 -7.57 -4.83
C ALA A 86 2.75 -7.16 -4.87
N ALA A 87 3.10 -6.07 -4.18
CA ALA A 87 4.50 -5.65 -4.10
C ALA A 87 5.36 -6.71 -3.41
N LEU A 88 4.85 -7.29 -2.32
CA LEU A 88 5.58 -8.38 -1.64
C LEU A 88 5.74 -9.60 -2.53
N ARG A 89 4.73 -9.92 -3.33
CA ARG A 89 4.85 -11.03 -4.27
C ARG A 89 5.93 -10.77 -5.32
N ARG A 90 6.03 -9.53 -5.79
CA ARG A 90 7.09 -9.18 -6.73
C ARG A 90 8.47 -9.24 -6.09
N VAL A 91 8.58 -8.92 -4.80
CA VAL A 91 9.84 -9.09 -4.08
C VAL A 91 10.25 -10.57 -4.12
N LYS A 92 9.31 -11.47 -3.87
CA LYS A 92 9.61 -12.91 -3.89
C LYS A 92 10.00 -13.40 -5.27
N SER A 93 9.37 -12.88 -6.31
CA SER A 93 9.65 -13.32 -7.68
C SER A 93 10.85 -12.64 -8.30
N GLY A 94 11.43 -11.64 -7.65
CA GLY A 94 12.56 -10.92 -8.18
C GLY A 94 12.20 -9.78 -9.13
N ASP A 95 10.92 -9.46 -9.24
CA ASP A 95 10.44 -8.44 -10.18
C ASP A 95 10.22 -7.08 -9.53
N TYR A 96 10.40 -7.01 -8.22
CA TYR A 96 10.14 -5.77 -7.49
C TYR A 96 11.09 -4.66 -7.94
N GLY A 97 10.53 -3.46 -8.09
CA GLY A 97 11.33 -2.29 -8.44
C GLY A 97 11.47 -2.04 -9.93
N TYR A 98 10.78 -2.82 -10.74
CA TYR A 98 10.79 -2.64 -12.20
C TYR A 98 9.42 -2.23 -12.69
N CYS A 99 9.40 -1.31 -13.67
CA CYS A 99 8.17 -0.83 -14.27
C CYS A 99 7.44 -1.98 -14.97
N LEU A 100 6.13 -2.08 -14.75
CA LEU A 100 5.35 -3.14 -15.39
C LEU A 100 5.15 -2.91 -16.89
N LYS A 101 5.33 -1.68 -17.36
CA LYS A 101 5.12 -1.38 -18.78
C LYS A 101 6.40 -1.45 -19.60
N CYS A 102 7.50 -0.91 -19.09
CA CYS A 102 8.72 -0.83 -19.88
C CYS A 102 9.87 -1.65 -19.33
N ASP A 103 9.67 -2.28 -18.19
CA ASP A 103 10.67 -3.11 -17.50
C ASP A 103 11.91 -2.35 -17.02
N ASP A 104 11.93 -1.04 -17.14
CA ASP A 104 13.05 -0.25 -16.62
C ASP A 104 12.94 -0.17 -15.09
N LYS A 105 14.07 0.04 -14.45
CA LYS A 105 14.08 0.21 -13.01
C LYS A 105 13.33 1.46 -12.61
N ILE A 106 12.53 1.32 -11.56
CA ILE A 106 11.88 2.47 -10.94
C ILE A 106 12.90 3.13 -10.01
N ALA A 107 12.98 4.47 -10.07
CA ALA A 107 13.95 5.20 -9.25
C ALA A 107 13.74 4.91 -7.77
N ALA A 108 14.83 4.76 -7.03
CA ALA A 108 14.77 4.46 -5.60
C ALA A 108 13.97 5.52 -4.84
N GLY A 109 14.05 6.79 -5.25
CA GLY A 109 13.28 7.85 -4.61
C GLY A 109 11.78 7.66 -4.75
N ARG A 110 11.32 7.16 -5.89
CA ARG A 110 9.90 6.89 -6.08
C ARG A 110 9.44 5.72 -5.21
N LEU A 111 10.27 4.69 -5.10
CA LEU A 111 9.97 3.55 -4.23
C LEU A 111 9.94 3.96 -2.76
N ALA A 112 10.78 4.89 -2.37
CA ALA A 112 10.77 5.38 -0.99
C ALA A 112 9.49 6.15 -0.67
N VAL A 113 8.94 6.87 -1.65
CA VAL A 113 7.69 7.60 -1.47
C VAL A 113 6.49 6.65 -1.49
N ASP A 114 6.50 5.68 -2.40
CA ASP A 114 5.41 4.72 -2.52
C ASP A 114 5.99 3.34 -2.85
N PRO A 115 6.20 2.49 -1.83
CA PRO A 115 6.80 1.17 -2.06
C PRO A 115 5.98 0.24 -2.94
N ALA A 116 4.69 0.52 -3.13
CA ALA A 116 3.83 -0.32 -3.96
C ALA A 116 3.74 0.17 -5.41
N ILE A 117 4.50 1.20 -5.77
CA ILE A 117 4.41 1.75 -7.12
C ILE A 117 4.89 0.73 -8.16
N THR A 118 4.21 0.71 -9.31
CA THR A 118 4.48 -0.28 -10.35
C THR A 118 4.94 0.33 -11.66
N LEU A 119 4.94 1.66 -11.77
CA LEU A 119 5.28 2.35 -13.01
C LEU A 119 6.39 3.36 -12.77
N CYS A 120 7.28 3.46 -13.74
CA CYS A 120 8.31 4.50 -13.70
C CYS A 120 7.68 5.86 -14.04
N ILE A 121 8.47 6.92 -13.87
CA ILE A 121 7.96 8.26 -14.07
C ILE A 121 7.48 8.48 -15.52
N ASP A 122 8.11 7.80 -16.47
CA ASP A 122 7.77 7.97 -17.88
C ASP A 122 6.47 7.24 -18.25
N CYS A 123 6.12 6.19 -17.53
CA CYS A 123 4.93 5.38 -17.82
C CYS A 123 3.74 5.74 -16.92
N ALA A 124 3.99 6.46 -15.85
CA ALA A 124 2.94 6.79 -14.89
C ALA A 124 1.95 7.83 -15.41
#